data_6ece0eb13363714bbe63a95f2b409519
#
_entry.id   6ece0eb13363714bbe63a95f2b409519
#
_cell.length_a   1.000
_cell.length_b   1.000
_cell.length_c   1.000
_cell.angle_alpha   90.00
_cell.angle_beta   90.00
_cell.angle_gamma   90.00
#
_symmetry.space_group_name_H-M   'P 1'
#
loop_
_entity.id
_entity.type
_entity.pdbx_description
1 polymer ?
#
loop_
_entity_poly.entity_id
_entity_poly.type
_entity_poly.pdbx_seq_one_letter_code
_entity_poly.pdbx_strand_id
1 'polypeptide(L)'
;LQQKNSFLLDKLNEKVLADKMTLIDEPHLQQASGARYFDSEGVATERRPVFENGVLKTYFIDTYNARKMGVSPTINSPSILVMQTGLKDLDGLVAGVDHGILVTGFNGGNCNSSTGDFSYGIEGFLIENGKLTQPVSEMNVTGNMLTLWSSLSETGNDPRLSSSWRIPSLVFEGVDFSGL
;
A
#
# COMPACT_ATOMS: atom_id res chain seq x y z
N LEU A 1 15.36 -4.54 7.33
CA LEU A 1 16.38 -3.56 7.76
C LEU A 1 17.69 -4.26 8.13
N GLN A 2 17.71 -5.11 9.15
CA GLN A 2 18.92 -5.74 9.67
C GLN A 2 19.70 -6.54 8.61
N GLN A 3 19.00 -7.21 7.70
CA GLN A 3 19.61 -7.94 6.57
C GLN A 3 19.93 -7.03 5.37
N LYS A 4 19.66 -5.73 5.45
CA LYS A 4 19.79 -4.75 4.36
C LYS A 4 19.05 -5.15 3.07
N ASN A 5 17.93 -5.85 3.23
CA ASN A 5 17.14 -6.41 2.14
C ASN A 5 15.76 -5.71 2.07
N SER A 6 15.77 -4.41 1.79
CA SER A 6 14.55 -3.59 1.62
C SER A 6 14.85 -2.40 0.72
N PHE A 7 14.00 -2.16 -0.27
CA PHE A 7 14.07 -0.95 -1.11
C PHE A 7 13.75 0.33 -0.35
N LEU A 8 13.24 0.24 0.89
CA LEU A 8 13.03 1.36 1.81
C LEU A 8 14.18 1.51 2.83
N LEU A 9 15.28 0.77 2.68
CA LEU A 9 16.42 0.89 3.59
C LEU A 9 16.96 2.32 3.59
N ASP A 10 17.28 2.83 4.79
CA ASP A 10 17.84 4.17 5.03
C ASP A 10 16.94 5.34 4.56
N LYS A 11 15.63 5.07 4.31
CA LYS A 11 14.65 6.05 3.84
C LYS A 11 13.79 6.67 4.95
N LEU A 12 14.09 6.41 6.21
CA LEU A 12 13.32 6.97 7.32
C LEU A 12 13.38 8.51 7.29
N ASN A 13 12.21 9.15 7.36
CA ASN A 13 12.00 10.59 7.22
C ASN A 13 12.30 11.17 5.82
N GLU A 14 12.54 10.33 4.82
CA GLU A 14 12.61 10.78 3.43
C GLU A 14 11.24 10.69 2.76
N LYS A 15 10.97 11.62 1.84
CA LYS A 15 9.81 11.54 0.95
C LYS A 15 10.14 10.57 -0.18
N VAL A 16 9.42 9.45 -0.20
CA VAL A 16 9.67 8.35 -1.16
C VAL A 16 8.47 7.99 -2.00
N LEU A 17 7.27 8.53 -1.66
CA LEU A 17 5.99 8.22 -2.31
C LEU A 17 5.22 9.51 -2.61
N ALA A 18 4.07 9.40 -3.28
CA ALA A 18 3.19 10.54 -3.58
C ALA A 18 2.67 11.23 -2.31
N ASP A 19 2.37 12.54 -2.38
CA ASP A 19 1.80 13.32 -1.27
C ASP A 19 0.49 12.74 -0.73
N LYS A 20 -0.29 12.07 -1.58
CA LYS A 20 -1.55 11.42 -1.20
C LYS A 20 -1.35 10.13 -0.39
N MET A 21 -0.13 9.63 -0.29
CA MET A 21 0.17 8.44 0.49
C MET A 21 0.34 8.79 1.97
N THR A 22 -0.77 8.72 2.68
CA THR A 22 -0.80 8.76 4.16
C THR A 22 -1.39 7.45 4.66
N LEU A 23 -0.59 6.68 5.39
CA LEU A 23 -0.93 5.37 5.94
C LEU A 23 -0.58 5.34 7.42
N ILE A 24 -1.55 5.01 8.24
CA ILE A 24 -1.44 5.05 9.71
C ILE A 24 -1.73 3.66 10.28
N ASP A 25 -0.94 3.19 11.22
CA ASP A 25 -1.27 2.05 12.08
C ASP A 25 -2.16 2.54 13.24
N GLU A 26 -3.41 2.08 13.26
CA GLU A 26 -4.47 2.45 14.20
C GLU A 26 -4.84 1.24 15.09
N PRO A 27 -4.00 0.86 16.07
CA PRO A 27 -4.17 -0.40 16.82
C PRO A 27 -5.37 -0.42 17.76
N HIS A 28 -5.95 0.75 18.08
CA HIS A 28 -6.99 0.88 19.11
C HIS A 28 -8.37 1.19 18.55
N LEU A 29 -8.60 0.95 17.24
CA LEU A 29 -9.93 1.09 16.65
C LEU A 29 -10.91 0.12 17.30
N GLN A 30 -11.95 0.64 17.94
CA GLN A 30 -12.96 -0.17 18.61
C GLN A 30 -13.70 -1.09 17.64
N GLN A 31 -13.96 -2.32 18.06
CA GLN A 31 -14.69 -3.34 17.31
C GLN A 31 -14.08 -3.68 15.92
N ALA A 32 -12.81 -3.32 15.70
CA ALA A 32 -12.13 -3.62 14.46
C ALA A 32 -11.30 -4.91 14.59
N SER A 33 -11.33 -5.72 13.54
CA SER A 33 -10.44 -6.90 13.43
C SER A 33 -8.99 -6.42 13.40
N GLY A 34 -8.13 -7.00 14.25
CA GLY A 34 -6.72 -6.61 14.39
C GLY A 34 -6.44 -5.58 15.50
N ALA A 35 -7.48 -5.05 16.18
CA ALA A 35 -7.27 -4.18 17.34
C ALA A 35 -6.56 -4.92 18.47
N ARG A 36 -5.52 -4.29 19.03
CA ARG A 36 -4.72 -4.90 20.11
C ARG A 36 -3.95 -3.85 20.90
N TYR A 37 -3.70 -4.12 22.18
CA TYR A 37 -2.94 -3.22 23.06
C TYR A 37 -1.46 -3.55 23.15
N PHE A 38 -1.06 -4.72 22.70
CA PHE A 38 0.34 -5.18 22.63
C PHE A 38 0.50 -6.20 21.50
N ASP A 39 1.71 -6.31 20.99
CA ASP A 39 2.06 -7.32 19.98
C ASP A 39 2.36 -8.69 20.61
N SER A 40 2.80 -9.64 19.79
CA SER A 40 3.13 -11.01 20.26
C SER A 40 4.37 -11.07 21.15
N GLU A 41 5.17 -10.00 21.22
CA GLU A 41 6.35 -9.88 22.09
C GLU A 41 6.06 -9.07 23.36
N GLY A 42 4.81 -8.62 23.56
CA GLY A 42 4.39 -7.81 24.71
C GLY A 42 4.74 -6.32 24.57
N VAL A 43 5.18 -5.87 23.40
CA VAL A 43 5.43 -4.44 23.14
C VAL A 43 4.10 -3.72 22.98
N ALA A 44 3.89 -2.64 23.76
CA ALA A 44 2.67 -1.86 23.69
C ALA A 44 2.47 -1.24 22.31
N THR A 45 1.25 -1.33 21.80
CA THR A 45 0.88 -0.71 20.52
C THR A 45 0.48 0.74 20.75
N GLU A 46 0.73 1.57 19.77
CA GLU A 46 0.33 2.97 19.73
C GLU A 46 -0.04 3.37 18.30
N ARG A 47 -0.86 4.41 18.20
CA ARG A 47 -1.14 5.02 16.90
C ARG A 47 0.13 5.62 16.34
N ARG A 48 0.52 5.23 15.11
CA ARG A 48 1.73 5.75 14.47
C ARG A 48 1.57 5.91 12.96
N PRO A 49 2.07 7.00 12.37
CA PRO A 49 2.15 7.11 10.91
C PRO A 49 3.21 6.12 10.40
N VAL A 50 2.85 5.33 9.39
CA VAL A 50 3.79 4.52 8.59
C VAL A 50 4.34 5.37 7.46
N PHE A 51 3.43 6.02 6.73
CA PHE A 51 3.72 7.09 5.79
C PHE A 51 2.85 8.31 6.09
N GLU A 52 3.40 9.49 5.93
CA GLU A 52 2.70 10.76 6.08
C GLU A 52 3.06 11.68 4.91
N ASN A 53 2.10 11.96 4.04
CA ASN A 53 2.31 12.74 2.82
C ASN A 53 3.51 12.23 1.98
N GLY A 54 3.59 10.90 1.82
CA GLY A 54 4.67 10.24 1.08
C GLY A 54 5.99 10.10 1.82
N VAL A 55 6.11 10.64 3.04
CA VAL A 55 7.32 10.54 3.88
C VAL A 55 7.24 9.27 4.72
N LEU A 56 8.25 8.41 4.66
CA LEU A 56 8.35 7.23 5.51
C LEU A 56 8.64 7.63 6.97
N LYS A 57 7.74 7.28 7.88
CA LYS A 57 7.82 7.67 9.32
C LYS A 57 8.17 6.52 10.24
N THR A 58 7.83 5.28 9.89
CA THR A 58 7.98 4.15 10.80
C THR A 58 8.47 2.92 10.07
N TYR A 59 9.47 2.26 10.63
CA TYR A 59 9.77 0.85 10.39
C TYR A 59 9.15 -0.03 11.46
N PHE A 60 8.68 -1.21 11.09
CA PHE A 60 8.28 -2.25 12.04
C PHE A 60 9.50 -3.07 12.43
N ILE A 61 9.90 -2.97 13.70
CA ILE A 61 11.14 -3.57 14.21
C ILE A 61 10.79 -4.32 15.51
N ASP A 62 10.93 -5.64 15.47
CA ASP A 62 10.75 -6.51 16.63
C ASP A 62 11.88 -6.36 17.66
N THR A 63 11.71 -6.93 18.84
CA THR A 63 12.67 -6.78 19.94
C THR A 63 14.03 -7.41 19.66
N TYR A 64 14.08 -8.53 18.93
CA TYR A 64 15.32 -9.19 18.54
C TYR A 64 16.15 -8.32 17.59
N ASN A 65 15.52 -7.86 16.51
CA ASN A 65 16.18 -7.02 15.52
C ASN A 65 16.55 -5.64 16.09
N ALA A 66 15.71 -5.06 16.95
CA ALA A 66 16.00 -3.81 17.65
C ALA A 66 17.28 -3.90 18.49
N ARG A 67 17.42 -4.96 19.29
CA ARG A 67 18.65 -5.23 20.06
C ARG A 67 19.88 -5.35 19.17
N LYS A 68 19.75 -6.08 18.06
CA LYS A 68 20.85 -6.31 17.14
C LYS A 68 21.30 -5.05 16.41
N MET A 69 20.38 -4.11 16.18
CA MET A 69 20.64 -2.82 15.53
C MET A 69 20.97 -1.70 16.52
N GLY A 70 20.82 -1.91 17.81
CA GLY A 70 21.04 -0.89 18.85
C GLY A 70 20.00 0.22 18.85
N VAL A 71 18.74 -0.10 18.44
CA VAL A 71 17.61 0.85 18.40
C VAL A 71 16.47 0.38 19.32
N SER A 72 15.52 1.27 19.60
CA SER A 72 14.30 0.88 20.30
C SER A 72 13.37 0.08 19.38
N PRO A 73 12.70 -0.97 19.88
CA PRO A 73 11.68 -1.67 19.12
C PRO A 73 10.47 -0.75 18.86
N THR A 74 9.79 -0.99 17.75
CA THR A 74 8.48 -0.39 17.49
C THR A 74 7.38 -1.40 17.82
N ILE A 75 7.04 -2.24 16.87
CA ILE A 75 6.22 -3.45 16.99
C ILE A 75 6.67 -4.43 15.91
N ASN A 76 6.42 -5.72 16.08
CA ASN A 76 6.85 -6.73 15.11
C ASN A 76 6.06 -6.72 13.79
N SER A 77 4.83 -6.20 13.80
CA SER A 77 3.96 -6.09 12.62
C SER A 77 2.87 -5.03 12.85
N PRO A 78 2.31 -4.43 11.78
CA PRO A 78 1.21 -3.50 11.94
C PRO A 78 -0.04 -4.17 12.53
N SER A 79 -0.89 -3.39 13.17
CA SER A 79 -2.17 -3.83 13.75
C SER A 79 -3.31 -3.62 12.75
N ILE A 80 -3.67 -2.36 12.50
CA ILE A 80 -4.69 -1.98 11.54
C ILE A 80 -4.15 -0.83 10.71
N LEU A 81 -3.87 -1.10 9.44
CA LEU A 81 -3.41 -0.09 8.51
C LEU A 81 -4.59 0.65 7.90
N VAL A 82 -4.64 1.95 8.14
CA VAL A 82 -5.68 2.84 7.62
C VAL A 82 -5.04 3.85 6.68
N MET A 83 -5.44 3.82 5.42
CA MET A 83 -5.02 4.81 4.43
C MET A 83 -5.99 5.99 4.42
N GLN A 84 -5.46 7.18 4.23
CA GLN A 84 -6.27 8.37 4.06
C GLN A 84 -7.15 8.25 2.81
N THR A 85 -8.45 8.47 2.98
CA THR A 85 -9.44 8.40 1.89
C THR A 85 -9.56 9.72 1.14
N GLY A 86 -9.94 9.62 -0.14
CA GLY A 86 -10.35 10.76 -0.96
C GLY A 86 -11.85 11.05 -0.82
N LEU A 87 -12.41 11.68 -1.84
CA LEU A 87 -13.82 12.11 -1.86
C LEU A 87 -14.70 11.29 -2.80
N LYS A 88 -14.13 10.66 -3.82
CA LYS A 88 -14.84 9.89 -4.84
C LYS A 88 -14.97 8.42 -4.42
N ASP A 89 -16.08 7.80 -4.74
CA ASP A 89 -16.21 6.34 -4.73
C ASP A 89 -15.54 5.72 -5.97
N LEU A 90 -15.59 4.40 -6.10
CA LEU A 90 -15.00 3.67 -7.23
C LEU A 90 -15.56 4.17 -8.57
N ASP A 91 -16.88 4.37 -8.66
CA ASP A 91 -17.52 4.82 -9.91
C ASP A 91 -17.04 6.23 -10.29
N GLY A 92 -16.92 7.11 -9.29
CA GLY A 92 -16.39 8.46 -9.48
C GLY A 92 -14.90 8.49 -9.86
N LEU A 93 -14.11 7.54 -9.41
CA LEU A 93 -12.72 7.37 -9.85
C LEU A 93 -12.66 6.87 -11.29
N VAL A 94 -13.43 5.83 -11.62
CA VAL A 94 -13.51 5.28 -13.01
C VAL A 94 -13.94 6.35 -13.99
N ALA A 95 -14.96 7.17 -13.64
CA ALA A 95 -15.44 8.26 -14.50
C ALA A 95 -14.38 9.34 -14.81
N GLY A 96 -13.32 9.43 -14.01
CA GLY A 96 -12.20 10.33 -14.22
C GLY A 96 -11.07 9.79 -15.11
N VAL A 97 -11.16 8.53 -15.56
CA VAL A 97 -10.11 7.88 -16.36
C VAL A 97 -10.55 7.77 -17.82
N ASP A 98 -9.81 8.41 -18.73
CA ASP A 98 -10.11 8.32 -20.16
C ASP A 98 -9.75 6.95 -20.74
N HIS A 99 -8.56 6.43 -20.38
CA HIS A 99 -8.06 5.13 -20.83
C HIS A 99 -7.25 4.48 -19.72
N GLY A 100 -7.60 3.26 -19.34
CA GLY A 100 -6.93 2.56 -18.24
C GLY A 100 -7.48 1.16 -18.00
N ILE A 101 -7.05 0.56 -16.88
CA ILE A 101 -7.49 -0.76 -16.44
C ILE A 101 -7.92 -0.68 -14.98
N LEU A 102 -9.15 -1.10 -14.70
CA LEU A 102 -9.57 -1.42 -13.34
C LEU A 102 -9.07 -2.83 -13.00
N VAL A 103 -8.02 -2.93 -12.20
CA VAL A 103 -7.52 -4.21 -11.70
C VAL A 103 -8.40 -4.69 -10.57
N THR A 104 -8.98 -5.88 -10.70
CA THR A 104 -9.86 -6.51 -9.69
C THR A 104 -9.19 -7.70 -9.01
N GLY A 105 -8.13 -8.23 -9.59
CA GLY A 105 -7.40 -9.36 -9.03
C GLY A 105 -5.97 -9.48 -9.57
N PHE A 106 -5.16 -10.23 -8.82
CA PHE A 106 -3.78 -10.57 -9.19
C PHE A 106 -3.63 -12.08 -9.32
N ASN A 107 -3.06 -12.55 -10.43
CA ASN A 107 -2.89 -13.95 -10.79
C ASN A 107 -1.41 -14.34 -10.74
N GLY A 108 -0.85 -14.45 -9.52
CA GLY A 108 0.56 -14.77 -9.36
C GLY A 108 1.48 -13.57 -9.60
N GLY A 109 2.77 -13.84 -9.62
CA GLY A 109 3.81 -12.82 -9.74
C GLY A 109 4.65 -12.68 -8.47
N ASN A 110 5.55 -11.72 -8.48
CA ASN A 110 6.43 -11.45 -7.34
C ASN A 110 6.86 -9.97 -7.28
N CYS A 111 7.41 -9.61 -6.12
CA CYS A 111 8.12 -8.35 -5.91
C CYS A 111 9.46 -8.65 -5.25
N ASN A 112 10.52 -8.09 -5.78
CA ASN A 112 11.84 -8.13 -5.16
C ASN A 112 11.91 -7.11 -4.02
N SER A 113 11.93 -7.59 -2.80
CA SER A 113 11.94 -6.73 -1.61
C SER A 113 13.19 -5.82 -1.52
N SER A 114 14.30 -6.20 -2.15
CA SER A 114 15.54 -5.43 -2.10
C SER A 114 15.54 -4.25 -3.07
N THR A 115 14.98 -4.45 -4.28
CA THR A 115 14.99 -3.44 -5.34
C THR A 115 13.64 -2.75 -5.51
N GLY A 116 12.55 -3.39 -5.12
CA GLY A 116 11.18 -2.94 -5.35
C GLY A 116 10.63 -3.31 -6.71
N ASP A 117 11.38 -3.99 -7.57
CA ASP A 117 10.90 -4.41 -8.89
C ASP A 117 9.83 -5.49 -8.74
N PHE A 118 8.76 -5.35 -9.51
CA PHE A 118 7.64 -6.28 -9.46
C PHE A 118 7.13 -6.66 -10.85
N SER A 119 6.49 -7.83 -10.91
CA SER A 119 5.72 -8.30 -12.05
C SER A 119 4.57 -9.15 -11.53
N TYR A 120 3.33 -8.75 -11.84
CA TYR A 120 2.12 -9.45 -11.42
C TYR A 120 1.20 -9.67 -12.62
N GLY A 121 0.68 -10.90 -12.76
CA GLY A 121 -0.47 -11.18 -13.61
C GLY A 121 -1.71 -10.52 -13.03
N ILE A 122 -2.56 -9.96 -13.88
CA ILE A 122 -3.77 -9.25 -13.46
C ILE A 122 -5.01 -9.75 -14.21
N GLU A 123 -6.16 -9.50 -13.57
CA GLU A 123 -7.49 -9.57 -14.18
C GLU A 123 -8.28 -8.31 -13.81
N GLY A 124 -9.21 -7.92 -14.68
CA GLY A 124 -9.99 -6.72 -14.44
C GLY A 124 -10.84 -6.29 -15.63
N PHE A 125 -11.00 -5.00 -15.80
CA PHE A 125 -11.80 -4.41 -16.88
C PHE A 125 -11.06 -3.24 -17.53
N LEU A 126 -11.16 -3.13 -18.85
CA LEU A 126 -10.69 -1.97 -19.58
C LEU A 126 -11.60 -0.77 -19.25
N ILE A 127 -11.00 0.40 -19.05
CA ILE A 127 -11.70 1.67 -18.90
C ILE A 127 -11.50 2.48 -20.19
N GLU A 128 -12.59 2.95 -20.79
CA GLU A 128 -12.58 3.83 -21.96
C GLU A 128 -13.61 4.95 -21.76
N ASN A 129 -13.13 6.19 -21.84
CA ASN A 129 -13.95 7.40 -21.65
C ASN A 129 -14.80 7.36 -20.36
N GLY A 130 -14.17 6.98 -19.24
CA GLY A 130 -14.80 6.93 -17.93
C GLY A 130 -15.77 5.77 -17.71
N LYS A 131 -15.72 4.71 -18.53
CA LYS A 131 -16.62 3.56 -18.44
C LYS A 131 -15.87 2.25 -18.50
N LEU A 132 -16.33 1.28 -17.72
CA LEU A 132 -15.87 -0.10 -17.85
C LEU A 132 -16.43 -0.69 -19.15
N THR A 133 -15.56 -1.29 -19.96
CA THR A 133 -15.93 -1.84 -21.26
C THR A 133 -15.80 -3.36 -21.27
N GLN A 134 -14.65 -3.90 -21.62
CA GLN A 134 -14.47 -5.35 -21.75
C GLN A 134 -13.61 -5.91 -20.59
N PRO A 135 -13.87 -7.16 -20.17
CA PRO A 135 -13.00 -7.83 -19.22
C PRO A 135 -11.63 -8.07 -19.85
N VAL A 136 -10.58 -7.95 -19.01
CA VAL A 136 -9.20 -8.27 -19.39
C VAL A 136 -8.64 -9.32 -18.44
N SER A 137 -7.86 -10.25 -18.99
CA SER A 137 -7.16 -11.31 -18.27
C SER A 137 -5.85 -11.63 -19.01
N GLU A 138 -4.98 -12.44 -18.39
CA GLU A 138 -3.70 -12.83 -18.99
C GLU A 138 -2.77 -11.65 -19.33
N MET A 139 -2.98 -10.52 -18.64
CA MET A 139 -2.12 -9.36 -18.71
C MET A 139 -1.16 -9.33 -17.53
N ASN A 140 -0.04 -8.64 -17.72
CA ASN A 140 0.91 -8.37 -16.65
C ASN A 140 1.04 -6.86 -16.41
N VAL A 141 1.13 -6.49 -15.13
CA VAL A 141 1.60 -5.18 -14.69
C VAL A 141 3.02 -5.32 -14.17
N THR A 142 3.93 -4.50 -14.65
CA THR A 142 5.34 -4.52 -14.28
C THR A 142 5.83 -3.13 -13.88
N GLY A 143 6.84 -3.08 -13.05
CA GLY A 143 7.43 -1.81 -12.65
C GLY A 143 8.28 -1.90 -11.40
N ASN A 144 8.46 -0.74 -10.77
CA ASN A 144 9.13 -0.62 -9.48
C ASN A 144 8.19 0.01 -8.45
N MET A 145 8.16 -0.51 -7.24
CA MET A 145 7.24 -0.07 -6.17
C MET A 145 7.39 1.41 -5.82
N LEU A 146 8.61 1.96 -5.81
CA LEU A 146 8.79 3.39 -5.53
C LEU A 146 8.20 4.25 -6.63
N THR A 147 8.41 3.88 -7.90
CA THR A 147 7.84 4.58 -9.05
C THR A 147 6.31 4.48 -9.04
N LEU A 148 5.76 3.28 -8.85
CA LEU A 148 4.31 3.06 -8.79
C LEU A 148 3.67 3.93 -7.70
N TRP A 149 4.13 3.85 -6.46
CA TRP A 149 3.55 4.60 -5.36
C TRP A 149 3.82 6.11 -5.44
N SER A 150 4.81 6.54 -6.20
CA SER A 150 5.03 7.97 -6.51
C SER A 150 4.04 8.49 -7.56
N SER A 151 3.46 7.60 -8.39
CA SER A 151 2.44 7.95 -9.39
C SER A 151 0.99 7.86 -8.87
N LEU A 152 0.78 7.64 -7.56
CA LEU A 152 -0.55 7.65 -6.94
C LEU A 152 -1.20 9.03 -7.11
N SER A 153 -2.23 9.12 -7.95
CA SER A 153 -2.90 10.37 -8.29
C SER A 153 -4.19 10.61 -7.53
N GLU A 154 -4.98 9.57 -7.25
CA GLU A 154 -6.21 9.68 -6.46
C GLU A 154 -6.41 8.50 -5.52
N THR A 155 -7.16 8.75 -4.41
CA THR A 155 -7.64 7.73 -3.47
C THR A 155 -9.15 7.79 -3.38
N GLY A 156 -9.81 6.64 -3.26
CA GLY A 156 -11.25 6.53 -3.09
C GLY A 156 -11.71 6.82 -1.66
N ASN A 157 -13.03 6.78 -1.45
CA ASN A 157 -13.68 6.90 -0.15
C ASN A 157 -14.27 5.57 0.34
N ASP A 158 -13.86 4.45 -0.26
CA ASP A 158 -14.43 3.12 -0.17
C ASP A 158 -13.52 2.07 0.52
N PRO A 159 -12.88 2.37 1.66
CA PRO A 159 -11.97 1.43 2.30
C PRO A 159 -12.73 0.21 2.83
N ARG A 160 -12.13 -0.96 2.73
CA ARG A 160 -12.72 -2.21 3.22
C ARG A 160 -12.68 -2.28 4.76
N LEU A 161 -13.73 -1.80 5.42
CA LEU A 161 -13.80 -1.67 6.88
C LEU A 161 -13.75 -2.99 7.66
N SER A 162 -14.09 -4.12 7.03
CA SER A 162 -14.00 -5.47 7.64
C SER A 162 -12.57 -6.03 7.69
N SER A 163 -11.61 -5.37 7.03
CA SER A 163 -10.20 -5.76 7.00
C SER A 163 -9.37 -4.98 8.01
N SER A 164 -8.25 -5.57 8.45
CA SER A 164 -7.17 -4.84 9.13
C SER A 164 -6.32 -4.00 8.15
N TRP A 165 -6.53 -4.18 6.85
CA TRP A 165 -5.96 -3.35 5.79
C TRP A 165 -7.09 -2.52 5.18
N ARG A 166 -7.29 -1.31 5.72
CA ARG A 166 -8.35 -0.40 5.31
C ARG A 166 -7.83 0.53 4.22
N ILE A 167 -7.63 -0.04 3.05
CA ILE A 167 -7.14 0.64 1.86
C ILE A 167 -8.33 0.86 0.93
N PRO A 168 -8.55 2.10 0.44
CA PRO A 168 -9.59 2.41 -0.53
C PRO A 168 -9.15 2.02 -1.96
N SER A 169 -10.01 2.23 -2.93
CA SER A 169 -9.63 2.21 -4.34
C SER A 169 -8.58 3.27 -4.64
N LEU A 170 -7.63 2.96 -5.52
CA LEU A 170 -6.44 3.78 -5.80
C LEU A 170 -6.31 3.99 -7.30
N VAL A 171 -5.94 5.19 -7.72
CA VAL A 171 -5.61 5.52 -9.11
C VAL A 171 -4.12 5.80 -9.21
N PHE A 172 -3.45 5.10 -10.10
CA PHE A 172 -2.06 5.30 -10.47
C PHE A 172 -1.98 5.71 -11.93
N GLU A 173 -1.07 6.62 -12.26
CA GLU A 173 -0.84 7.09 -13.62
C GLU A 173 0.45 6.55 -14.21
N GLY A 174 0.48 6.37 -15.54
CA GLY A 174 1.69 5.95 -16.26
C GLY A 174 2.18 4.56 -15.88
N VAL A 175 1.26 3.62 -15.64
CA VAL A 175 1.58 2.23 -15.28
C VAL A 175 1.68 1.37 -16.54
N ASP A 176 2.74 0.58 -16.64
CA ASP A 176 3.00 -0.29 -17.79
C ASP A 176 2.26 -1.62 -17.67
N PHE A 177 1.45 -1.92 -18.67
CA PHE A 177 0.77 -3.19 -18.85
C PHE A 177 1.24 -3.86 -20.13
N SER A 178 1.30 -5.19 -20.13
CA SER A 178 1.65 -6.01 -21.28
C SER A 178 0.72 -7.21 -21.40
N GLY A 179 0.50 -7.71 -22.64
CA GLY A 179 -0.30 -8.92 -22.89
C GLY A 179 -1.68 -8.67 -23.54
N LEU A 180 -1.96 -7.47 -24.08
CA LEU A 180 -3.10 -7.21 -24.96
C LEU A 180 -2.73 -7.51 -26.40
#